data_4e6a524d809585bd3e6e84bd1f3c452a
#
_entry.id   4e6a524d809585bd3e6e84bd1f3c452a
#
_cell.length_a   1.000
_cell.length_b   1.000
_cell.length_c   1.000
_cell.angle_alpha   90.00
_cell.angle_beta   90.00
_cell.angle_gamma   90.00
#
_symmetry.space_group_name_H-M   'P 1'
#
loop_
_entity.id
_entity.type
_entity.pdbx_description
1 polymer ?
#
loop_
_entity_poly.entity_id
_entity_poly.type
_entity_poly.pdbx_seq_one_letter_code
_entity_poly.pdbx_strand_id
1 'polypeptide(L)'
;MAKQKKFMKIYEALKEDILNGQIQYGEQIPSEHDLVQMYQSSRETVRKALDLLALDGMIQKIHGKGSLVIYQEVTEFPFSELVSFKEMQEEMGVAYLTEVVVNEVVEAHEVPEVQHALNINSSESLIHIVRTRRLNQHVKIVDEDYFLKSIVSDIGNDVASDSIYDYLEKVLNLNISYSSKSITFEPFDEQAYQLFGDVSVAYSATVRSVVYLENTSPFQYNISKHLANEFKFNDFSRRRSK
;
A
#
# COMPACT_ATOMS: atom_id res chain seq x y z
N MET A 1 -5.93 12.14 -21.93
CA MET A 1 -6.72 11.20 -21.10
C MET A 1 -6.74 9.84 -21.80
N ALA A 2 -6.01 8.86 -21.27
CA ALA A 2 -6.05 7.49 -21.78
C ALA A 2 -7.47 6.93 -21.57
N LYS A 3 -8.03 6.36 -22.64
CA LYS A 3 -9.39 5.80 -22.62
C LYS A 3 -9.37 4.58 -21.70
N GLN A 4 -9.85 4.73 -20.47
CA GLN A 4 -9.93 3.66 -19.48
C GLN A 4 -10.58 2.43 -20.13
N LYS A 5 -9.90 1.28 -20.08
CA LYS A 5 -10.39 0.07 -20.75
C LYS A 5 -11.72 -0.34 -20.14
N LYS A 6 -12.72 -0.67 -20.93
CA LYS A 6 -14.11 -0.92 -20.52
C LYS A 6 -14.23 -2.00 -19.42
N PHE A 7 -13.33 -2.99 -19.42
CA PHE A 7 -13.29 -4.02 -18.36
C PHE A 7 -12.87 -3.46 -16.99
N MET A 8 -11.99 -2.42 -16.96
CA MET A 8 -11.61 -1.78 -15.69
C MET A 8 -12.80 -1.06 -15.04
N LYS A 9 -13.63 -0.39 -15.84
CA LYS A 9 -14.85 0.25 -15.31
C LYS A 9 -15.82 -0.76 -14.67
N ILE A 10 -15.96 -1.95 -15.26
CA ILE A 10 -16.79 -3.01 -14.71
C ILE A 10 -16.16 -3.56 -13.43
N TYR A 11 -14.85 -3.77 -13.44
CA TYR A 11 -14.09 -4.22 -12.28
C TYR A 11 -14.22 -3.23 -11.11
N GLU A 12 -13.96 -1.95 -11.34
CA GLU A 12 -14.02 -0.89 -10.31
C GLU A 12 -15.44 -0.77 -9.73
N ALA A 13 -16.47 -0.75 -10.57
CA ALA A 13 -17.85 -0.65 -10.11
C ALA A 13 -18.26 -1.85 -9.24
N LEU A 14 -17.94 -3.09 -9.66
CA LEU A 14 -18.25 -4.28 -8.88
C LEU A 14 -17.40 -4.37 -7.60
N LYS A 15 -16.14 -3.93 -7.65
CA LYS A 15 -15.27 -3.83 -6.47
C LYS A 15 -15.86 -2.85 -5.46
N GLU A 16 -16.31 -1.69 -5.90
CA GLU A 16 -16.98 -0.68 -5.06
C GLU A 16 -18.27 -1.21 -4.44
N ASP A 17 -19.13 -1.90 -5.21
CA ASP A 17 -20.35 -2.51 -4.70
C ASP A 17 -20.07 -3.54 -3.59
N ILE A 18 -18.99 -4.32 -3.73
CA ILE A 18 -18.57 -5.30 -2.71
C ILE A 18 -18.01 -4.59 -1.47
N LEU A 19 -17.09 -3.62 -1.66
CA LEU A 19 -16.47 -2.89 -0.57
C LEU A 19 -17.49 -2.09 0.26
N ASN A 20 -18.49 -1.49 -0.41
CA ASN A 20 -19.56 -0.73 0.25
C ASN A 20 -20.67 -1.64 0.82
N GLY A 21 -20.51 -2.97 0.74
CA GLY A 21 -21.48 -3.93 1.27
C GLY A 21 -22.81 -3.99 0.51
N GLN A 22 -22.89 -3.44 -0.70
CA GLN A 22 -24.08 -3.56 -1.56
C GLN A 22 -24.24 -5.01 -2.06
N ILE A 23 -23.12 -5.73 -2.21
CA ILE A 23 -23.11 -7.18 -2.45
C ILE A 23 -22.29 -7.81 -1.32
N GLN A 24 -22.94 -8.56 -0.45
CA GLN A 24 -22.35 -9.05 0.79
C GLN A 24 -21.59 -10.38 0.60
N TYR A 25 -20.77 -10.73 1.60
CA TYR A 25 -20.11 -12.03 1.66
C TYR A 25 -21.09 -13.18 1.49
N GLY A 26 -20.79 -14.12 0.60
CA GLY A 26 -21.64 -15.27 0.28
C GLY A 26 -22.77 -14.99 -0.71
N GLU A 27 -22.99 -13.72 -1.08
CA GLU A 27 -23.95 -13.37 -2.12
C GLU A 27 -23.40 -13.60 -3.52
N GLN A 28 -24.30 -13.81 -4.44
CA GLN A 28 -23.96 -14.00 -5.85
C GLN A 28 -23.99 -12.65 -6.57
N ILE A 29 -22.90 -12.31 -7.27
CA ILE A 29 -22.91 -11.16 -8.16
C ILE A 29 -23.78 -11.43 -9.39
N PRO A 30 -24.25 -10.38 -10.12
CA PRO A 30 -25.04 -10.56 -11.34
C PRO A 30 -24.34 -11.49 -12.33
N SER A 31 -25.12 -12.28 -13.06
CA SER A 31 -24.55 -13.23 -14.03
C SER A 31 -23.77 -12.54 -15.15
N GLU A 32 -22.85 -13.28 -15.82
CA GLU A 32 -22.15 -12.76 -17.01
C GLU A 32 -23.13 -12.17 -18.04
N HIS A 33 -24.29 -12.77 -18.19
CA HIS A 33 -25.33 -12.31 -19.12
C HIS A 33 -25.91 -10.97 -18.70
N ASP A 34 -26.25 -10.82 -17.41
CA ASP A 34 -26.80 -9.59 -16.87
C ASP A 34 -25.77 -8.45 -16.93
N LEU A 35 -24.51 -8.74 -16.56
CA LEU A 35 -23.42 -7.78 -16.65
C LEU A 35 -23.15 -7.31 -18.09
N VAL A 36 -23.27 -8.22 -19.08
CA VAL A 36 -23.17 -7.85 -20.50
C VAL A 36 -24.26 -6.86 -20.88
N GLN A 37 -25.49 -7.05 -20.39
CA GLN A 37 -26.60 -6.13 -20.65
C GLN A 37 -26.44 -4.81 -19.88
N MET A 38 -26.15 -4.87 -18.57
CA MET A 38 -25.99 -3.68 -17.71
C MET A 38 -24.91 -2.73 -18.22
N TYR A 39 -23.75 -3.28 -18.59
CA TYR A 39 -22.60 -2.49 -19.04
C TYR A 39 -22.50 -2.35 -20.56
N GLN A 40 -23.45 -2.88 -21.34
CA GLN A 40 -23.45 -2.90 -22.81
C GLN A 40 -22.07 -3.31 -23.35
N SER A 41 -21.54 -4.42 -22.86
CA SER A 41 -20.17 -4.86 -23.09
C SER A 41 -20.13 -6.27 -23.67
N SER A 42 -18.98 -6.67 -24.24
CA SER A 42 -18.82 -8.05 -24.72
C SER A 42 -18.64 -9.02 -23.55
N ARG A 43 -18.99 -10.30 -23.75
CA ARG A 43 -18.76 -11.37 -22.77
C ARG A 43 -17.28 -11.45 -22.34
N GLU A 44 -16.37 -11.28 -23.30
CA GLU A 44 -14.94 -11.30 -23.03
C GLU A 44 -14.50 -10.16 -22.09
N THR A 45 -15.05 -8.95 -22.30
CA THR A 45 -14.79 -7.79 -21.46
C THR A 45 -15.28 -8.01 -20.02
N VAL A 46 -16.50 -8.56 -19.86
CA VAL A 46 -17.04 -8.92 -18.54
C VAL A 46 -16.18 -10.00 -17.89
N ARG A 47 -15.81 -11.06 -18.61
CA ARG A 47 -14.95 -12.12 -18.07
C ARG A 47 -13.62 -11.60 -17.57
N LYS A 48 -12.97 -10.68 -18.30
CA LYS A 48 -11.72 -10.04 -17.83
C LYS A 48 -11.92 -9.30 -16.52
N ALA A 49 -13.00 -8.56 -16.35
CA ALA A 49 -13.31 -7.88 -15.09
C ALA A 49 -13.51 -8.89 -13.93
N LEU A 50 -14.28 -9.96 -14.20
CA LEU A 50 -14.50 -11.01 -13.20
C LEU A 50 -13.24 -11.85 -12.91
N ASP A 51 -12.31 -11.98 -13.86
CA ASP A 51 -11.03 -12.64 -13.64
C ASP A 51 -10.15 -11.81 -12.70
N LEU A 52 -10.15 -10.48 -12.85
CA LEU A 52 -9.45 -9.57 -11.94
C LEU A 52 -10.06 -9.62 -10.53
N LEU A 53 -11.39 -9.50 -10.40
CA LEU A 53 -12.04 -9.63 -9.08
C LEU A 53 -11.74 -10.98 -8.41
N ALA A 54 -11.66 -12.05 -9.21
CA ALA A 54 -11.29 -13.36 -8.70
C ALA A 54 -9.81 -13.43 -8.32
N LEU A 55 -8.91 -12.79 -9.06
CA LEU A 55 -7.48 -12.71 -8.76
C LEU A 55 -7.25 -11.96 -7.45
N ASP A 56 -7.97 -10.86 -7.24
CA ASP A 56 -7.88 -10.01 -6.04
C ASP A 56 -8.63 -10.60 -4.83
N GLY A 57 -9.17 -11.82 -4.95
CA GLY A 57 -9.86 -12.48 -3.83
C GLY A 57 -11.24 -11.94 -3.50
N MET A 58 -11.79 -11.06 -4.33
CA MET A 58 -13.13 -10.50 -4.10
C MET A 58 -14.25 -11.52 -4.34
N ILE A 59 -14.08 -12.37 -5.34
CA ILE A 59 -15.07 -13.36 -5.74
C ILE A 59 -14.48 -14.75 -5.99
N GLN A 60 -15.31 -15.78 -5.87
CA GLN A 60 -15.03 -17.15 -6.30
C GLN A 60 -15.97 -17.55 -7.44
N LYS A 61 -15.41 -17.88 -8.61
CA LYS A 61 -16.18 -18.44 -9.73
C LYS A 61 -16.49 -19.91 -9.45
N ILE A 62 -17.78 -20.28 -9.50
CA ILE A 62 -18.25 -21.65 -9.29
C ILE A 62 -18.93 -22.13 -10.57
N HIS A 63 -18.43 -23.23 -11.12
CA HIS A 63 -19.01 -23.78 -12.35
C HIS A 63 -20.51 -24.10 -12.16
N GLY A 64 -21.35 -23.60 -13.04
CA GLY A 64 -22.81 -23.79 -13.00
C GLY A 64 -23.56 -22.96 -11.94
N LYS A 65 -22.85 -22.24 -11.03
CA LYS A 65 -23.48 -21.43 -9.98
C LYS A 65 -23.20 -19.94 -10.09
N GLY A 66 -22.31 -19.52 -11.01
CA GLY A 66 -21.92 -18.13 -11.14
C GLY A 66 -20.73 -17.74 -10.23
N SER A 67 -20.68 -16.48 -9.82
CA SER A 67 -19.60 -15.94 -9.00
C SER A 67 -20.15 -15.47 -7.67
N LEU A 68 -19.57 -15.96 -6.57
CA LEU A 68 -19.94 -15.61 -5.20
C LEU A 68 -18.90 -14.65 -4.62
N VAL A 69 -19.34 -13.67 -3.85
CA VAL A 69 -18.46 -12.79 -3.07
C VAL A 69 -17.82 -13.60 -1.96
N ILE A 70 -16.49 -13.60 -1.92
CA ILE A 70 -15.68 -14.23 -0.85
C ILE A 70 -14.87 -13.21 -0.07
N TYR A 71 -14.93 -11.95 -0.47
CA TYR A 71 -14.33 -10.85 0.25
C TYR A 71 -15.02 -10.68 1.61
N GLN A 72 -14.21 -10.64 2.65
CA GLN A 72 -14.65 -10.24 3.99
C GLN A 72 -13.93 -8.95 4.31
N GLU A 73 -14.67 -7.96 4.77
CA GLU A 73 -14.11 -6.68 5.17
C GLU A 73 -13.00 -6.90 6.21
N VAL A 74 -11.80 -6.53 5.83
CA VAL A 74 -10.64 -6.58 6.70
C VAL A 74 -10.29 -5.12 7.02
N THR A 75 -10.68 -4.66 8.19
CA THR A 75 -10.41 -3.32 8.73
C THR A 75 -8.93 -3.12 9.05
N GLU A 76 -8.01 -3.47 8.13
CA GLU A 76 -6.59 -3.54 8.42
C GLU A 76 -5.75 -3.09 7.23
N PHE A 77 -4.50 -2.68 7.54
CA PHE A 77 -3.54 -2.17 6.57
C PHE A 77 -3.43 -3.05 5.31
N PRO A 78 -3.65 -2.52 4.12
CA PRO A 78 -3.53 -3.25 2.85
C PRO A 78 -2.04 -3.42 2.47
N PHE A 79 -1.32 -4.30 3.18
CA PHE A 79 0.10 -4.56 2.88
C PHE A 79 0.34 -5.22 1.53
N SER A 80 -0.67 -5.82 0.94
CA SER A 80 -0.61 -6.42 -0.40
C SER A 80 -0.68 -5.40 -1.53
N GLU A 81 -1.11 -4.17 -1.24
CA GLU A 81 -1.18 -3.08 -2.21
C GLU A 81 -0.08 -2.04 -1.95
N LEU A 82 0.31 -1.32 -2.99
CA LEU A 82 1.21 -0.18 -2.90
C LEU A 82 0.38 1.09 -2.97
N VAL A 83 -0.13 1.52 -1.82
CA VAL A 83 -0.95 2.72 -1.66
C VAL A 83 -0.23 3.73 -0.78
N SER A 84 -0.52 5.01 -0.97
CA SER A 84 -0.03 6.05 -0.06
C SER A 84 -0.71 5.93 1.31
N PHE A 85 -0.06 6.44 2.35
CA PHE A 85 -0.66 6.47 3.69
C PHE A 85 -1.97 7.27 3.72
N LYS A 86 -2.08 8.31 2.90
CA LYS A 86 -3.27 9.15 2.76
C LYS A 86 -4.44 8.38 2.14
N GLU A 87 -4.19 7.67 1.03
CA GLU A 87 -5.19 6.80 0.40
C GLU A 87 -5.69 5.73 1.37
N MET A 88 -4.78 5.11 2.10
CA MET A 88 -5.13 4.14 3.14
C MET A 88 -6.01 4.76 4.25
N GLN A 89 -5.69 5.97 4.74
CA GLN A 89 -6.52 6.67 5.73
C GLN A 89 -7.93 6.95 5.21
N GLU A 90 -8.04 7.37 3.95
CA GLU A 90 -9.32 7.65 3.29
C GLU A 90 -10.14 6.36 3.17
N GLU A 91 -9.52 5.26 2.77
CA GLU A 91 -10.17 3.95 2.65
C GLU A 91 -10.62 3.37 4.01
N MET A 92 -9.79 3.53 5.05
CA MET A 92 -10.11 3.06 6.40
C MET A 92 -11.06 4.00 7.18
N GLY A 93 -11.30 5.22 6.70
CA GLY A 93 -12.08 6.24 7.42
C GLY A 93 -11.45 6.68 8.74
N VAL A 94 -10.12 6.56 8.87
CA VAL A 94 -9.37 6.89 10.10
C VAL A 94 -8.36 7.99 9.81
N ALA A 95 -8.45 9.09 10.55
CA ALA A 95 -7.53 10.21 10.41
C ALA A 95 -6.38 10.11 11.43
N TYR A 96 -5.17 9.92 10.95
CA TYR A 96 -3.94 10.03 11.74
C TYR A 96 -3.34 11.43 11.63
N LEU A 97 -2.80 11.93 12.72
CA LEU A 97 -1.95 13.11 12.69
C LEU A 97 -0.54 12.70 12.31
N THR A 98 -0.02 13.25 11.22
CA THR A 98 1.37 13.04 10.80
C THR A 98 2.26 14.16 11.30
N GLU A 99 3.33 13.80 11.99
CA GLU A 99 4.39 14.73 12.41
C GLU A 99 5.71 14.32 11.77
N VAL A 100 6.40 15.28 11.16
CA VAL A 100 7.76 15.11 10.61
C VAL A 100 8.76 15.32 11.77
N VAL A 101 9.51 14.26 12.09
CA VAL A 101 10.51 14.27 13.17
C VAL A 101 11.90 14.60 12.63
N VAL A 102 12.24 14.01 11.46
CA VAL A 102 13.50 14.24 10.78
C VAL A 102 13.20 14.52 9.32
N ASN A 103 13.92 15.46 8.71
CA ASN A 103 13.97 15.67 7.28
C ASN A 103 15.33 16.28 6.95
N GLU A 104 16.23 15.46 6.45
CA GLU A 104 17.62 15.83 6.20
C GLU A 104 18.20 15.09 5.00
N VAL A 105 19.39 15.48 4.58
CA VAL A 105 20.13 14.77 3.54
C VAL A 105 21.28 14.01 4.20
N VAL A 106 21.37 12.71 3.88
CA VAL A 106 22.43 11.82 4.36
C VAL A 106 23.16 11.18 3.18
N GLU A 107 24.38 10.73 3.41
CA GLU A 107 25.13 9.97 2.42
C GLU A 107 24.90 8.47 2.60
N ALA A 108 24.86 7.71 1.50
CA ALA A 108 24.55 6.28 1.54
C ALA A 108 25.51 5.46 2.42
N HIS A 109 26.78 5.91 2.56
CA HIS A 109 27.76 5.24 3.44
C HIS A 109 27.42 5.35 4.95
N GLU A 110 26.60 6.32 5.35
CA GLU A 110 26.13 6.50 6.73
C GLU A 110 24.99 5.52 7.09
N VAL A 111 24.33 4.98 6.05
CA VAL A 111 23.18 4.06 6.17
C VAL A 111 23.39 2.78 5.34
N PRO A 112 24.30 1.87 5.76
CA PRO A 112 24.73 0.73 4.95
C PRO A 112 23.59 -0.24 4.56
N GLU A 113 22.56 -0.38 5.42
CA GLU A 113 21.39 -1.18 5.10
C GLU A 113 20.66 -0.62 3.88
N VAL A 114 20.42 0.68 3.84
CA VAL A 114 19.75 1.38 2.73
C VAL A 114 20.60 1.32 1.47
N GLN A 115 21.91 1.57 1.61
CA GLN A 115 22.86 1.46 0.50
C GLN A 115 22.79 0.08 -0.17
N HIS A 116 22.79 -0.97 0.64
CA HIS A 116 22.72 -2.35 0.15
C HIS A 116 21.36 -2.65 -0.49
N ALA A 117 20.26 -2.25 0.15
CA ALA A 117 18.90 -2.52 -0.32
C ALA A 117 18.60 -1.83 -1.66
N LEU A 118 19.06 -0.59 -1.82
CA LEU A 118 18.90 0.18 -3.06
C LEU A 118 19.98 -0.15 -4.11
N ASN A 119 21.03 -0.91 -3.74
CA ASN A 119 22.17 -1.25 -4.58
C ASN A 119 22.84 -0.01 -5.21
N ILE A 120 23.19 0.96 -4.38
CA ILE A 120 23.74 2.26 -4.77
C ILE A 120 25.17 2.45 -4.30
N ASN A 121 25.85 3.48 -4.86
CA ASN A 121 27.20 3.83 -4.45
C ASN A 121 27.22 4.50 -3.07
N SER A 122 28.33 4.36 -2.38
CA SER A 122 28.52 4.94 -1.03
C SER A 122 28.47 6.48 -0.98
N SER A 123 28.68 7.15 -2.10
CA SER A 123 28.62 8.60 -2.27
C SER A 123 27.29 9.12 -2.81
N GLU A 124 26.28 8.26 -2.92
CA GLU A 124 24.95 8.69 -3.33
C GLU A 124 24.27 9.42 -2.17
N SER A 125 23.64 10.56 -2.46
CA SER A 125 22.91 11.33 -1.45
C SER A 125 21.45 10.86 -1.38
N LEU A 126 20.93 10.76 -0.15
CA LEU A 126 19.56 10.34 0.15
C LEU A 126 18.83 11.44 0.91
N ILE A 127 17.54 11.62 0.64
CA ILE A 127 16.65 12.38 1.52
C ILE A 127 16.14 11.40 2.57
N HIS A 128 16.45 11.64 3.82
CA HIS A 128 16.03 10.88 4.99
C HIS A 128 14.89 11.60 5.71
N ILE A 129 13.75 10.93 5.85
CA ILE A 129 12.55 11.48 6.49
C ILE A 129 12.04 10.50 7.54
N VAL A 130 11.90 10.95 8.78
CA VAL A 130 11.25 10.20 9.84
C VAL A 130 9.93 10.88 10.20
N ARG A 131 8.86 10.10 10.22
CA ARG A 131 7.51 10.58 10.53
C ARG A 131 6.85 9.71 11.58
N THR A 132 6.10 10.32 12.48
CA THR A 132 5.19 9.60 13.38
C THR A 132 3.75 9.74 12.91
N ARG A 133 2.97 8.67 13.06
CA ARG A 133 1.53 8.65 12.82
C ARG A 133 0.82 8.46 14.14
N ARG A 134 0.10 9.48 14.56
CA ARG A 134 -0.60 9.51 15.86
C ARG A 134 -2.10 9.29 15.67
N LEU A 135 -2.65 8.44 16.51
CA LEU A 135 -4.09 8.26 16.67
C LEU A 135 -4.42 8.41 18.16
N ASN A 136 -5.39 9.26 18.48
CA ASN A 136 -5.78 9.53 19.87
C ASN A 136 -4.58 9.87 20.76
N GLN A 137 -3.70 10.76 20.31
CA GLN A 137 -2.48 11.23 20.97
C GLN A 137 -1.35 10.19 21.14
N HIS A 138 -1.57 8.93 20.74
CA HIS A 138 -0.53 7.88 20.79
C HIS A 138 0.09 7.66 19.41
N VAL A 139 1.41 7.53 19.37
CA VAL A 139 2.11 7.10 18.15
C VAL A 139 1.76 5.65 17.90
N LYS A 140 1.24 5.37 16.70
CA LYS A 140 0.86 4.03 16.25
C LYS A 140 1.84 3.48 15.23
N ILE A 141 2.44 4.37 14.44
CA ILE A 141 3.37 4.01 13.38
C ILE A 141 4.52 5.02 13.39
N VAL A 142 5.71 4.52 13.13
CA VAL A 142 6.90 5.31 12.81
C VAL A 142 7.35 4.90 11.41
N ASP A 143 7.31 5.84 10.48
CA ASP A 143 7.80 5.65 9.12
C ASP A 143 9.15 6.34 8.96
N GLU A 144 10.11 5.62 8.43
CA GLU A 144 11.43 6.09 8.07
C GLU A 144 11.66 5.86 6.58
N ASP A 145 11.85 6.92 5.83
CA ASP A 145 11.95 6.89 4.39
C ASP A 145 13.30 7.42 3.92
N TYR A 146 13.88 6.76 2.95
CA TYR A 146 15.09 7.18 2.24
C TYR A 146 14.80 7.25 0.74
N PHE A 147 14.90 8.45 0.17
CA PHE A 147 14.69 8.67 -1.26
C PHE A 147 16.01 9.01 -1.94
N LEU A 148 16.27 8.41 -3.10
CA LEU A 148 17.43 8.77 -3.93
C LEU A 148 17.31 10.23 -4.39
N LYS A 149 18.25 11.08 -3.96
CA LYS A 149 18.25 12.50 -4.29
C LYS A 149 18.48 12.76 -5.77
N SER A 150 19.11 11.83 -6.47
CA SER A 150 19.26 11.86 -7.93
C SER A 150 17.94 11.69 -8.71
N ILE A 151 16.89 11.16 -8.04
CA ILE A 151 15.53 10.97 -8.62
C ILE A 151 14.54 11.97 -8.00
N VAL A 152 14.58 12.13 -6.68
CA VAL A 152 13.72 13.05 -5.94
C VAL A 152 14.59 14.16 -5.38
N SER A 153 14.55 15.35 -6.01
CA SER A 153 15.49 16.44 -5.69
C SER A 153 15.29 17.01 -4.29
N ASP A 154 14.03 17.11 -3.83
CA ASP A 154 13.67 17.67 -2.53
C ASP A 154 12.28 17.21 -2.09
N ILE A 155 12.05 17.14 -0.77
CA ILE A 155 10.74 16.91 -0.15
C ILE A 155 10.65 17.85 1.06
N GLY A 156 9.83 18.91 0.95
CA GLY A 156 9.58 19.83 2.07
C GLY A 156 8.74 19.20 3.18
N ASN A 157 8.79 19.78 4.38
CA ASN A 157 8.03 19.27 5.54
C ASN A 157 6.51 19.33 5.34
N ASP A 158 6.02 20.28 4.57
CA ASP A 158 4.62 20.40 4.17
C ASP A 158 4.17 19.19 3.33
N VAL A 159 4.98 18.79 2.36
CA VAL A 159 4.77 17.58 1.53
C VAL A 159 4.88 16.32 2.41
N ALA A 160 5.92 16.24 3.24
CA ALA A 160 6.16 15.07 4.09
C ALA A 160 5.04 14.86 5.13
N SER A 161 4.40 15.93 5.60
CA SER A 161 3.27 15.86 6.54
C SER A 161 1.92 15.53 5.90
N ASP A 162 1.75 15.76 4.58
CA ASP A 162 0.54 15.40 3.83
C ASP A 162 0.73 14.07 3.07
N SER A 163 1.08 14.11 1.80
CA SER A 163 1.26 12.92 0.97
C SER A 163 2.50 13.03 0.08
N ILE A 164 3.53 12.26 0.43
CA ILE A 164 4.74 12.19 -0.40
C ILE A 164 4.41 11.58 -1.77
N TYR A 165 3.60 10.51 -1.85
CA TYR A 165 3.26 9.87 -3.13
C TYR A 165 2.48 10.79 -4.06
N ASP A 166 1.52 11.56 -3.54
CA ASP A 166 0.83 12.58 -4.32
C ASP A 166 1.79 13.58 -4.96
N TYR A 167 2.79 14.02 -4.19
CA TYR A 167 3.83 14.92 -4.69
C TYR A 167 4.70 14.23 -5.76
N LEU A 168 5.16 13.02 -5.52
CA LEU A 168 5.99 12.27 -6.45
C LEU A 168 5.28 12.02 -7.78
N GLU A 169 4.00 11.64 -7.74
CA GLU A 169 3.23 11.30 -8.93
C GLU A 169 2.63 12.52 -9.64
N LYS A 170 2.03 13.46 -8.88
CA LYS A 170 1.29 14.60 -9.47
C LYS A 170 2.18 15.80 -9.80
N VAL A 171 3.28 16.00 -9.04
CA VAL A 171 4.18 17.14 -9.22
C VAL A 171 5.44 16.74 -9.97
N LEU A 172 6.11 15.65 -9.54
CA LEU A 172 7.33 15.17 -10.19
C LEU A 172 7.06 14.23 -11.38
N ASN A 173 5.79 13.82 -11.59
CA ASN A 173 5.36 12.90 -12.66
C ASN A 173 6.14 11.57 -12.65
N LEU A 174 6.49 11.07 -11.47
CA LEU A 174 7.12 9.76 -11.33
C LEU A 174 6.05 8.66 -11.42
N ASN A 175 6.32 7.60 -12.16
CA ASN A 175 5.45 6.43 -12.24
C ASN A 175 5.92 5.38 -11.23
N ILE A 176 5.35 5.41 -10.01
CA ILE A 176 5.58 4.40 -8.98
C ILE A 176 4.88 3.11 -9.42
N SER A 177 5.57 1.96 -9.36
CA SER A 177 5.06 0.74 -9.99
C SER A 177 4.87 -0.42 -9.04
N TYR A 178 5.89 -0.80 -8.30
CA TYR A 178 5.81 -1.93 -7.38
C TYR A 178 6.79 -1.80 -6.22
N SER A 179 6.59 -2.60 -5.19
CA SER A 179 7.52 -2.72 -4.08
C SER A 179 7.79 -4.18 -3.72
N SER A 180 8.99 -4.42 -3.20
CA SER A 180 9.34 -5.66 -2.51
C SER A 180 9.32 -5.39 -1.02
N LYS A 181 8.57 -6.19 -0.24
CA LYS A 181 8.38 -5.98 1.19
C LYS A 181 8.84 -7.19 1.99
N SER A 182 9.40 -6.95 3.18
CA SER A 182 9.63 -7.95 4.20
C SER A 182 9.06 -7.48 5.53
N ILE A 183 8.52 -8.41 6.33
CA ILE A 183 7.96 -8.13 7.65
C ILE A 183 8.73 -8.95 8.67
N THR A 184 9.26 -8.27 9.69
CA THR A 184 9.98 -8.88 10.81
C THR A 184 9.40 -8.36 12.14
N PHE A 185 9.57 -9.14 13.21
CA PHE A 185 9.22 -8.70 14.57
C PHE A 185 10.49 -8.47 15.35
N GLU A 186 10.68 -7.25 15.81
CA GLU A 186 11.95 -6.80 16.39
C GLU A 186 11.70 -6.10 17.74
N PRO A 187 12.60 -6.26 18.73
CA PRO A 187 12.55 -5.43 19.92
C PRO A 187 12.75 -3.96 19.54
N PHE A 188 12.20 -3.05 20.32
CA PHE A 188 12.44 -1.63 20.10
C PHE A 188 13.92 -1.31 20.20
N ASP A 189 14.41 -0.51 19.25
CA ASP A 189 15.66 0.22 19.35
C ASP A 189 15.46 1.51 20.15
N GLU A 190 16.53 2.27 20.38
CA GLU A 190 16.49 3.52 21.15
C GLU A 190 15.54 4.56 20.53
N GLN A 191 15.54 4.68 19.20
CA GLN A 191 14.64 5.59 18.48
C GLN A 191 13.17 5.18 18.65
N ALA A 192 12.86 3.90 18.55
CA ALA A 192 11.50 3.39 18.75
C ALA A 192 11.00 3.67 20.17
N TYR A 193 11.83 3.46 21.19
CA TYR A 193 11.48 3.83 22.58
C TYR A 193 11.18 5.32 22.72
N GLN A 194 11.98 6.18 22.12
CA GLN A 194 11.78 7.63 22.18
C GLN A 194 10.49 8.07 21.48
N LEU A 195 10.17 7.47 20.32
CA LEU A 195 9.04 7.90 19.48
C LEU A 195 7.70 7.27 19.91
N PHE A 196 7.66 5.98 20.25
CA PHE A 196 6.43 5.33 20.70
C PHE A 196 6.12 5.66 22.17
N GLY A 197 7.13 5.97 22.98
CA GLY A 197 6.98 6.24 24.42
C GLY A 197 6.75 4.97 25.22
N ASP A 198 6.06 5.12 26.37
CA ASP A 198 5.76 4.00 27.26
C ASP A 198 4.61 3.15 26.70
N VAL A 199 4.94 1.94 26.27
CA VAL A 199 4.03 0.97 25.69
C VAL A 199 4.11 -0.37 26.42
N SER A 200 3.00 -1.11 26.44
CA SER A 200 2.92 -2.40 27.15
C SER A 200 3.78 -3.50 26.53
N VAL A 201 4.05 -3.41 25.23
CA VAL A 201 4.87 -4.37 24.47
C VAL A 201 5.90 -3.60 23.64
N ALA A 202 7.16 -3.68 24.05
CA ALA A 202 8.28 -2.98 23.42
C ALA A 202 8.84 -3.80 22.22
N TYR A 203 7.97 -4.15 21.29
CA TYR A 203 8.27 -4.83 20.02
C TYR A 203 7.54 -4.17 18.87
N SER A 204 8.18 -4.07 17.74
CA SER A 204 7.57 -3.61 16.49
C SER A 204 7.40 -4.77 15.50
N ALA A 205 6.30 -4.75 14.78
CA ALA A 205 6.23 -5.35 13.47
C ALA A 205 6.84 -4.34 12.50
N THR A 206 8.00 -4.66 11.97
CA THR A 206 8.78 -3.77 11.10
C THR A 206 8.65 -4.22 9.65
N VAL A 207 8.08 -3.36 8.83
CA VAL A 207 7.93 -3.58 7.39
C VAL A 207 9.04 -2.81 6.68
N ARG A 208 9.91 -3.53 5.99
CA ARG A 208 10.96 -2.94 5.13
C ARG A 208 10.56 -3.09 3.68
N SER A 209 10.66 -2.02 2.93
CA SER A 209 10.22 -1.99 1.53
C SER A 209 11.26 -1.32 0.63
N VAL A 210 11.56 -1.94 -0.50
CA VAL A 210 12.20 -1.27 -1.64
C VAL A 210 11.13 -0.95 -2.66
N VAL A 211 11.02 0.30 -3.05
CA VAL A 211 10.01 0.77 -4.02
C VAL A 211 10.68 1.10 -5.35
N TYR A 212 10.00 0.71 -6.43
CA TYR A 212 10.51 0.78 -7.79
C TYR A 212 9.61 1.62 -8.69
N LEU A 213 10.22 2.35 -9.61
CA LEU A 213 9.55 3.02 -10.70
C LEU A 213 9.18 2.03 -11.82
N GLU A 214 8.37 2.46 -12.79
CA GLU A 214 7.95 1.65 -13.95
C GLU A 214 9.13 1.13 -14.79
N ASN A 215 10.24 1.87 -14.82
CA ASN A 215 11.48 1.45 -15.47
C ASN A 215 12.33 0.46 -14.65
N THR A 216 11.79 -0.06 -13.56
CA THR A 216 12.43 -0.98 -12.60
C THR A 216 13.57 -0.41 -11.77
N SER A 217 13.81 0.90 -11.80
CA SER A 217 14.81 1.54 -10.94
C SER A 217 14.29 1.63 -9.50
N PRO A 218 15.05 1.16 -8.50
CA PRO A 218 14.72 1.42 -7.10
C PRO A 218 14.94 2.91 -6.82
N PHE A 219 14.08 3.54 -6.03
CA PHE A 219 14.24 4.96 -5.72
C PHE A 219 13.92 5.31 -4.26
N GLN A 220 13.26 4.41 -3.54
CA GLN A 220 12.90 4.59 -2.13
C GLN A 220 13.16 3.31 -1.35
N TYR A 221 13.72 3.47 -0.15
CA TYR A 221 13.71 2.46 0.90
C TYR A 221 12.88 2.99 2.06
N ASN A 222 11.93 2.18 2.52
CA ASN A 222 11.05 2.53 3.61
C ASN A 222 11.14 1.50 4.72
N ILE A 223 11.16 1.97 5.97
CA ILE A 223 11.05 1.17 7.19
C ILE A 223 9.83 1.68 7.94
N SER A 224 8.78 0.88 8.03
CA SER A 224 7.56 1.22 8.77
C SER A 224 7.45 0.34 9.99
N LYS A 225 7.56 0.93 11.19
CA LYS A 225 7.47 0.24 12.47
C LYS A 225 6.07 0.44 13.04
N HIS A 226 5.40 -0.67 13.34
CA HIS A 226 4.07 -0.71 13.96
C HIS A 226 4.16 -1.38 15.33
N LEU A 227 3.30 -1.01 16.28
CA LEU A 227 3.20 -1.73 17.56
C LEU A 227 2.83 -3.20 17.30
N ALA A 228 3.67 -4.14 17.74
CA ALA A 228 3.51 -5.55 17.41
C ALA A 228 2.18 -6.17 17.90
N ASN A 229 1.66 -5.67 19.02
CA ASN A 229 0.38 -6.12 19.59
C ASN A 229 -0.87 -5.53 18.89
N GLU A 230 -0.68 -4.53 18.03
CA GLU A 230 -1.75 -3.92 17.23
C GLU A 230 -1.62 -4.26 15.73
N PHE A 231 -0.50 -4.91 15.34
CA PHE A 231 -0.23 -5.24 13.96
C PHE A 231 -0.93 -6.53 13.56
N LYS A 232 -1.62 -6.48 12.44
CA LYS A 232 -2.24 -7.65 11.84
C LYS A 232 -2.02 -7.62 10.33
N PHE A 233 -1.57 -8.73 9.81
CA PHE A 233 -1.34 -8.94 8.39
C PHE A 233 -2.33 -9.96 7.86
N ASN A 234 -3.07 -9.57 6.81
CA ASN A 234 -3.95 -10.46 6.09
C ASN A 234 -3.49 -10.55 4.64
N ASP A 235 -3.40 -11.77 4.14
CA ASP A 235 -3.06 -12.05 2.75
C ASP A 235 -4.08 -13.02 2.15
N PHE A 236 -4.44 -12.80 0.90
CA PHE A 236 -5.31 -13.68 0.16
C PHE A 236 -4.48 -14.62 -0.71
N SER A 237 -4.54 -15.91 -0.42
CA SER A 237 -3.83 -16.93 -1.16
C SER A 237 -4.77 -17.87 -1.91
N ARG A 238 -4.57 -18.01 -3.21
CA ARG A 238 -5.33 -18.94 -4.05
C ARG A 238 -4.47 -20.16 -4.45
N ARG A 239 -5.02 -21.35 -4.25
CA ARG A 239 -4.37 -22.59 -4.72
C ARG A 239 -4.41 -22.64 -6.26
N ARG A 240 -3.25 -22.71 -6.89
CA ARG A 240 -3.16 -23.02 -8.32
C ARG A 240 -3.52 -24.48 -8.52
N SER A 241 -4.55 -24.77 -9.35
CA SER A 241 -4.79 -26.13 -9.83
C SER A 241 -3.61 -26.55 -10.71
N LYS A 242 -3.09 -27.74 -10.48
CA LYS A 242 -2.08 -28.36 -11.36
C LYS A 242 -2.69 -28.72 -12.70
#